data_d1e885b6685b28dfdb24470e3eb2bbb7
#
_entry.id   d1e885b6685b28dfdb24470e3eb2bbb7
#
_cell.length_a   1.000
_cell.length_b   1.000
_cell.length_c   1.000
_cell.angle_alpha   90.00
_cell.angle_beta   90.00
_cell.angle_gamma   90.00
#
_symmetry.space_group_name_H-M   'P 1'
#
loop_
_entity.id
_entity.type
_entity.pdbx_description
1 polymer ?
#
loop_
_entity_poly.entity_id
_entity_poly.type
_entity_poly.pdbx_seq_one_letter_code
_entity_poly.pdbx_strand_id
1 'polypeptide(L)'
;MNNYIQIYKNAISDEYCDELISKFEIESNKETYDQGPMSFTQVNLNKNKWQGDIERLSTVFTKYLEQYKNDCVITSQMWPKKYAFEEIRLKKYLANGKDRFDPHVDSISLESAKRFLVFFI
;
A
#
# COMPACT_ATOMS: atom_id res chain seq x y z
N MET A 1 11.39 17.38 -16.83
CA MET A 1 10.98 15.96 -16.76
C MET A 1 9.98 15.84 -15.63
N ASN A 2 8.80 15.30 -15.89
CA ASN A 2 7.81 15.10 -14.82
C ASN A 2 8.29 14.00 -13.87
N ASN A 3 8.35 14.33 -12.59
CA ASN A 3 8.64 13.33 -11.57
C ASN A 3 7.34 12.65 -11.16
N TYR A 4 7.16 11.40 -11.57
CA TYR A 4 5.99 10.59 -11.25
C TYR A 4 6.08 9.89 -9.88
N ILE A 5 7.13 10.15 -9.11
CA ILE A 5 7.25 9.72 -7.71
C ILE A 5 6.97 10.94 -6.83
N GLN A 6 5.88 10.88 -6.06
CA GLN A 6 5.45 11.96 -5.17
C GLN A 6 5.39 11.49 -3.73
N ILE A 7 5.74 12.37 -2.80
CA ILE A 7 5.71 12.11 -1.37
C ILE A 7 4.81 13.15 -0.70
N TYR A 8 3.75 12.70 -0.06
CA TYR A 8 2.81 13.55 0.68
C TYR A 8 2.99 13.32 2.18
N LYS A 9 3.57 14.31 2.85
CA LYS A 9 3.81 14.23 4.29
C LYS A 9 2.51 14.39 5.08
N ASN A 10 2.46 13.73 6.24
CA ASN A 10 1.32 13.80 7.17
C ASN A 10 -0.01 13.34 6.53
N ALA A 11 0.03 12.34 5.65
CA ALA A 11 -1.15 11.81 5.01
C ALA A 11 -2.13 11.16 6.00
N ILE A 12 -1.61 10.55 7.06
CA ILE A 12 -2.37 10.08 8.22
C ILE A 12 -1.71 10.63 9.49
N SER A 13 -2.48 10.71 10.58
CA SER A 13 -1.97 11.21 11.86
C SER A 13 -1.06 10.18 12.54
N ASP A 14 -0.18 10.65 13.42
CA ASP A 14 0.66 9.77 14.24
C ASP A 14 -0.17 8.84 15.11
N GLU A 15 -1.26 9.36 15.71
CA GLU A 15 -2.19 8.58 16.50
C GLU A 15 -2.80 7.43 15.69
N TYR A 16 -3.17 7.69 14.43
CA TYR A 16 -3.70 6.62 13.58
C TYR A 16 -2.63 5.61 13.16
N CYS A 17 -1.40 6.04 12.96
CA CYS A 17 -0.28 5.12 12.78
C CYS A 17 -0.14 4.17 13.99
N ASP A 18 -0.19 4.72 15.21
CA ASP A 18 -0.09 3.95 16.45
C ASP A 18 -1.27 2.98 16.63
N GLU A 19 -2.48 3.39 16.26
CA GLU A 19 -3.65 2.50 16.24
C GLU A 19 -3.45 1.31 15.29
N LEU A 20 -2.99 1.55 14.06
CA LEU A 20 -2.73 0.50 13.07
C LEU A 20 -1.65 -0.47 13.56
N ILE A 21 -0.57 0.05 14.15
CA ILE A 21 0.51 -0.77 14.71
C ILE A 21 -0.03 -1.63 15.85
N SER A 22 -0.78 -1.04 16.79
CA SER A 22 -1.34 -1.75 17.93
C SER A 22 -2.30 -2.86 17.49
N LYS A 23 -3.16 -2.59 16.50
CA LYS A 23 -4.05 -3.59 15.91
C LYS A 23 -3.27 -4.71 15.21
N PHE A 24 -2.21 -4.36 14.50
CA PHE A 24 -1.33 -5.34 13.86
C PHE A 24 -0.72 -6.29 14.89
N GLU A 25 -0.22 -5.78 16.00
CA GLU A 25 0.47 -6.59 17.02
C GLU A 25 -0.46 -7.65 17.63
N ILE A 26 -1.72 -7.33 17.88
CA ILE A 26 -2.70 -8.25 18.47
C ILE A 26 -3.46 -9.11 17.45
N GLU A 27 -3.33 -8.83 16.14
CA GLU A 27 -3.99 -9.62 15.10
C GLU A 27 -3.44 -11.04 15.08
N SER A 28 -4.33 -12.03 15.19
CA SER A 28 -3.96 -13.46 15.20
C SER A 28 -3.74 -14.03 13.80
N ASN A 29 -4.38 -13.41 12.79
CA ASN A 29 -4.36 -13.93 11.41
C ASN A 29 -3.30 -13.19 10.57
N LYS A 30 -2.02 -13.46 10.88
CA LYS A 30 -0.86 -12.92 10.17
C LYS A 30 -0.29 -13.94 9.21
N GLU A 31 0.19 -13.47 8.08
CA GLU A 31 0.94 -14.24 7.10
C GLU A 31 2.44 -13.94 7.26
N THR A 32 3.26 -14.96 7.39
CA THR A 32 4.72 -14.82 7.48
C THR A 32 5.37 -15.32 6.20
N TYR A 33 6.20 -14.49 5.62
CA TYR A 33 7.03 -14.81 4.45
C TYR A 33 8.49 -14.94 4.90
N ASP A 34 9.13 -16.02 4.51
CA ASP A 34 10.55 -16.33 4.78
C ASP A 34 11.10 -17.11 3.59
N GLN A 35 11.14 -16.46 2.43
CA GLN A 35 11.49 -17.11 1.17
C GLN A 35 12.47 -16.22 0.38
N GLY A 36 13.77 -16.41 0.60
CA GLY A 36 14.82 -15.76 -0.20
C GLY A 36 14.65 -14.23 -0.31
N PRO A 37 14.07 -13.73 -1.41
CA PRO A 37 13.94 -12.28 -1.64
C PRO A 37 12.87 -11.60 -0.78
N MET A 38 12.02 -12.37 -0.07
CA MET A 38 10.94 -11.85 0.78
C MET A 38 11.05 -12.41 2.18
N SER A 39 11.22 -11.53 3.17
CA SER A 39 11.13 -11.88 4.59
C SER A 39 10.41 -10.75 5.33
N PHE A 40 9.20 -10.99 5.76
CA PHE A 40 8.35 -10.06 6.52
C PHE A 40 7.11 -10.77 7.06
N THR A 41 6.40 -10.12 7.97
CA THR A 41 5.06 -10.53 8.41
C THR A 41 4.03 -9.52 7.92
N GLN A 42 2.88 -9.99 7.46
CA GLN A 42 1.81 -9.10 6.99
C GLN A 42 0.43 -9.48 7.52
N VAL A 43 -0.44 -8.47 7.53
CA VAL A 43 -1.90 -8.61 7.66
C VAL A 43 -2.55 -8.11 6.37
N ASN A 44 -3.37 -8.93 5.75
CA ASN A 44 -4.23 -8.51 4.66
C ASN A 44 -5.54 -7.97 5.26
N LEU A 45 -5.75 -6.66 5.18
CA LEU A 45 -6.89 -6.00 5.82
C LEU A 45 -8.23 -6.49 5.25
N ASN A 46 -8.26 -6.79 3.94
CA ASN A 46 -9.48 -7.22 3.24
C ASN A 46 -9.92 -8.65 3.60
N LYS A 47 -8.98 -9.49 4.04
CA LYS A 47 -9.25 -10.86 4.51
C LYS A 47 -9.56 -10.94 6.01
N ASN A 48 -9.48 -9.83 6.72
CA ASN A 48 -9.68 -9.72 8.15
C ASN A 48 -10.79 -8.71 8.47
N LYS A 49 -11.12 -8.54 9.74
CA LYS A 49 -12.20 -7.63 10.16
C LYS A 49 -11.71 -6.18 10.33
N TRP A 50 -11.06 -5.64 9.30
CA TRP A 50 -10.50 -4.29 9.31
C TRP A 50 -11.29 -3.32 8.40
N GLN A 51 -12.60 -3.53 8.27
CA GLN A 51 -13.43 -2.78 7.33
C GLN A 51 -13.36 -1.25 7.55
N GLY A 52 -13.39 -0.79 8.80
CA GLY A 52 -13.28 0.63 9.13
C GLY A 52 -11.94 1.25 8.69
N ASP A 53 -10.84 0.50 8.85
CA ASP A 53 -9.52 0.94 8.39
C ASP A 53 -9.41 0.93 6.87
N ILE A 54 -9.99 -0.05 6.20
CA ILE A 54 -10.06 -0.08 4.73
C ILE A 54 -10.77 1.15 4.20
N GLU A 55 -11.92 1.51 4.76
CA GLU A 55 -12.68 2.69 4.36
C GLU A 55 -11.88 3.99 4.62
N ARG A 56 -11.27 4.10 5.78
CA ARG A 56 -10.46 5.28 6.16
C ARG A 56 -9.23 5.43 5.27
N LEU A 57 -8.48 4.36 5.04
CA LEU A 57 -7.30 4.36 4.17
C LEU A 57 -7.68 4.61 2.71
N SER A 58 -8.76 4.01 2.21
CA SER A 58 -9.25 4.24 0.85
C SER A 58 -9.64 5.70 0.62
N THR A 59 -10.20 6.36 1.63
CA THR A 59 -10.52 7.80 1.59
C THR A 59 -9.22 8.63 1.48
N VAL A 60 -8.21 8.29 2.26
CA VAL A 60 -6.88 8.93 2.20
C VAL A 60 -6.25 8.72 0.82
N PHE A 61 -6.20 7.48 0.33
CA PHE A 61 -5.65 7.17 -0.99
C PHE A 61 -6.37 7.91 -2.11
N THR A 62 -7.68 7.97 -2.08
CA THR A 62 -8.47 8.70 -3.10
C THR A 62 -8.14 10.19 -3.10
N LYS A 63 -8.01 10.81 -1.93
CA LYS A 63 -7.61 12.21 -1.81
C LYS A 63 -6.26 12.47 -2.46
N TYR A 64 -5.25 11.67 -2.11
CA TYR A 64 -3.90 11.87 -2.63
C TYR A 64 -3.73 11.40 -4.08
N LEU A 65 -4.58 10.49 -4.54
CA LEU A 65 -4.66 10.13 -5.95
C LEU A 65 -5.07 11.34 -6.81
N GLU A 66 -6.08 12.07 -6.40
CA GLU A 66 -6.50 13.29 -7.12
C GLU A 66 -5.42 14.37 -7.09
N GLN A 67 -4.76 14.55 -5.94
CA GLN A 67 -3.61 15.45 -5.85
C GLN A 67 -2.46 15.02 -6.76
N TYR A 68 -2.11 13.73 -6.76
CA TYR A 68 -1.09 13.15 -7.62
C TYR A 68 -1.36 13.42 -9.11
N LYS A 69 -2.60 13.24 -9.55
CA LYS A 69 -2.99 13.52 -10.93
C LYS A 69 -2.75 14.98 -11.30
N ASN A 70 -3.08 15.89 -10.40
CA ASN A 70 -2.84 17.32 -10.59
C ASN A 70 -1.34 17.64 -10.62
N ASP A 71 -0.58 17.16 -9.65
CA ASP A 71 0.85 17.45 -9.51
C ASP A 71 1.68 16.89 -10.67
N CYS A 72 1.29 15.74 -11.19
CA CYS A 72 1.93 15.09 -12.33
C CYS A 72 1.34 15.50 -13.69
N VAL A 73 0.35 16.39 -13.69
CA VAL A 73 -0.34 16.85 -14.91
C VAL A 73 -0.93 15.68 -15.71
N ILE A 74 -1.55 14.72 -15.02
CA ILE A 74 -2.17 13.54 -15.62
C ILE A 74 -3.52 13.95 -16.23
N THR A 75 -3.65 13.83 -17.54
CA THR A 75 -4.90 14.10 -18.24
C THR A 75 -5.83 12.88 -18.25
N SER A 76 -7.10 13.09 -18.60
CA SER A 76 -8.09 12.00 -18.68
C SER A 76 -7.72 10.91 -19.71
N GLN A 77 -6.94 11.26 -20.74
CA GLN A 77 -6.42 10.29 -21.72
C GLN A 77 -5.29 9.43 -21.19
N MET A 78 -4.60 9.90 -20.14
CA MET A 78 -3.46 9.22 -19.50
C MET A 78 -3.90 8.32 -18.33
N TRP A 79 -5.19 8.28 -18.03
CA TRP A 79 -5.73 7.57 -16.86
C TRP A 79 -6.80 6.55 -17.26
N PRO A 80 -6.81 5.35 -16.71
CA PRO A 80 -7.84 4.37 -16.99
C PRO A 80 -9.23 4.90 -16.62
N LYS A 81 -10.21 4.69 -17.51
CA LYS A 81 -11.62 5.09 -17.25
C LYS A 81 -12.24 4.34 -16.06
N LYS A 82 -11.79 3.10 -15.83
CA LYS A 82 -12.22 2.26 -14.71
C LYS A 82 -10.99 1.68 -14.02
N TYR A 83 -10.94 1.81 -12.73
CA TYR A 83 -9.88 1.26 -11.88
C TYR A 83 -10.45 0.95 -10.49
N ALA A 84 -9.71 0.17 -9.74
CA ALA A 84 -10.02 -0.16 -8.35
C ALA A 84 -8.72 -0.26 -7.55
N PHE A 85 -8.81 -0.11 -6.23
CA PHE A 85 -7.72 -0.44 -5.34
C PHE A 85 -7.63 -1.95 -5.16
N GLU A 86 -6.43 -2.48 -5.17
CA GLU A 86 -6.19 -3.85 -4.71
C GLU A 86 -6.33 -3.95 -3.19
N GLU A 87 -6.26 -5.16 -2.68
CA GLU A 87 -6.29 -5.44 -1.24
C GLU A 87 -5.18 -4.68 -0.50
N ILE A 88 -5.53 -4.06 0.61
CA ILE A 88 -4.60 -3.31 1.45
C ILE A 88 -3.87 -4.30 2.36
N ARG A 89 -2.55 -4.20 2.39
CA ARG A 89 -1.69 -5.04 3.23
C ARG A 89 -0.84 -4.18 4.15
N LEU A 90 -0.84 -4.50 5.42
CA LEU A 90 0.05 -3.92 6.40
C LEU A 90 1.21 -4.88 6.62
N LYS A 91 2.45 -4.43 6.41
CA LYS A 91 3.65 -5.26 6.47
C LYS A 91 4.57 -4.78 7.59
N LYS A 92 5.14 -5.73 8.32
CA LYS A 92 6.13 -5.50 9.36
C LYS A 92 7.46 -6.14 8.98
N TYR A 93 8.50 -5.33 8.98
CA TYR A 93 9.88 -5.74 8.80
C TYR A 93 10.64 -5.54 10.11
N LEU A 94 11.25 -6.59 10.63
CA LEU A 94 12.07 -6.51 11.84
C LEU A 94 13.48 -6.02 11.50
N ALA A 95 14.09 -5.30 12.41
CA ALA A 95 15.51 -4.89 12.32
C ALA A 95 16.44 -6.08 12.70
N ASN A 96 16.32 -7.19 11.99
CA ASN A 96 17.02 -8.45 12.29
C ASN A 96 18.09 -8.82 11.24
N GLY A 97 18.39 -7.93 10.30
CA GLY A 97 19.31 -8.15 9.19
C GLY A 97 18.82 -9.14 8.13
N LYS A 98 17.62 -9.68 8.29
CA LYS A 98 17.01 -10.67 7.42
C LYS A 98 15.76 -10.15 6.72
N ASP A 99 14.88 -9.47 7.46
CA ASP A 99 13.61 -8.99 6.93
C ASP A 99 13.85 -7.96 5.83
N ARG A 100 13.33 -8.27 4.65
CA ARG A 100 13.49 -7.46 3.44
C ARG A 100 12.47 -7.84 2.38
N PHE A 101 12.36 -7.00 1.41
CA PHE A 101 11.75 -7.30 0.14
C PHE A 101 12.68 -6.79 -0.96
N ASP A 102 13.35 -7.68 -1.65
CA ASP A 102 14.35 -7.34 -2.66
C ASP A 102 13.71 -6.56 -3.83
N PRO A 103 14.50 -5.77 -4.59
CA PRO A 103 14.00 -5.08 -5.77
C PRO A 103 13.25 -6.05 -6.72
N HIS A 104 12.06 -5.65 -7.14
CA HIS A 104 11.17 -6.49 -7.95
C HIS A 104 10.27 -5.62 -8.81
N VAL A 105 9.57 -6.25 -9.73
CA VAL A 105 8.46 -5.65 -10.47
C VAL A 105 7.13 -6.18 -9.94
N ASP A 106 6.14 -5.31 -9.80
CA ASP A 106 4.80 -5.72 -9.32
C ASP A 106 3.99 -6.45 -10.40
N SER A 107 4.30 -6.20 -11.67
CA SER A 107 3.63 -6.78 -12.84
C SER A 107 4.34 -8.04 -13.32
N ILE A 108 4.17 -9.17 -12.63
CA ILE A 108 4.84 -10.44 -12.91
C ILE A 108 3.97 -11.47 -13.66
N SER A 109 2.70 -11.15 -13.89
CA SER A 109 1.74 -12.03 -14.56
C SER A 109 0.74 -11.20 -15.37
N LEU A 110 -0.06 -11.86 -16.21
CA LEU A 110 -1.15 -11.19 -16.94
C LEU A 110 -2.17 -10.54 -16.00
N GLU A 111 -2.42 -11.15 -14.86
CA GLU A 111 -3.32 -10.60 -13.83
C GLU A 111 -2.74 -9.32 -13.22
N SER A 112 -1.49 -9.38 -12.76
CA SER A 112 -0.81 -8.24 -12.13
C SER A 112 -0.36 -7.17 -13.13
N ALA A 113 -0.37 -7.45 -14.45
CA ALA A 113 -0.06 -6.48 -15.49
C ALA A 113 -1.03 -5.28 -15.54
N LYS A 114 -2.17 -5.38 -14.88
CA LYS A 114 -3.14 -4.29 -14.74
C LYS A 114 -2.74 -3.24 -13.69
N ARG A 115 -1.73 -3.51 -12.86
CA ARG A 115 -1.20 -2.57 -11.87
C ARG A 115 -0.49 -1.43 -12.57
N PHE A 116 -0.90 -0.21 -12.31
CA PHE A 116 -0.35 0.98 -12.97
C PHE A 116 0.12 2.05 -11.98
N LEU A 117 -0.23 1.95 -10.71
CA LEU A 117 0.21 2.85 -9.65
C LEU A 117 0.30 2.10 -8.32
N VAL A 118 1.30 2.43 -7.53
CA VAL A 118 1.54 1.84 -6.21
C VAL A 118 1.53 2.95 -5.15
N PHE A 119 0.86 2.68 -4.02
CA PHE A 119 0.82 3.55 -2.86
C PHE A 119 1.49 2.88 -1.68
N PHE A 120 2.20 3.70 -0.89
CA PHE A 120 2.73 3.32 0.42
C PHE A 120 2.36 4.39 1.45
N ILE A 121 2.13 3.98 2.67
CA ILE A 121 2.01 4.83 3.86
C ILE A 121 3.01 4.35 4.89
#